data_288aba79b387fa90b98e30e98e2489a5
#
_entry.id   288aba79b387fa90b98e30e98e2489a5
#
_cell.length_a   1.000
_cell.length_b   1.000
_cell.length_c   1.000
_cell.angle_alpha   90.00
_cell.angle_beta   90.00
_cell.angle_gamma   90.00
#
_symmetry.space_group_name_H-M   'P 1'
#
loop_
_entity.id
_entity.type
_entity.pdbx_description
1 polymer ?
#
loop_
_entity_poly.entity_id
_entity_poly.type
_entity_poly.pdbx_seq_one_letter_code
_entity_poly.pdbx_strand_id
1 'polypeptide(L)'
;MSSYICFHLKRKGVEKKDLFLSYCRSTKIYQCFHDSGIPFYYSNPEPFAEVTENMLNDILSDISLERQTHQDVLKTLYRLSDKSVVQSVLELEDQLRDKWIGEIECTDDLVGAILWREGEVRELDRVEVQIEFLKDMLDEMKYDKDDCPFEGIYANIV
;
A
#
# COMPACT_ATOMS: atom_id res chain seq x y z
N MET A 1 -21.14 4.65 4.80
CA MET A 1 -21.04 3.84 3.57
C MET A 1 -19.66 3.28 3.42
N SER A 2 -19.56 2.00 3.11
CA SER A 2 -18.28 1.37 2.80
C SER A 2 -17.91 1.69 1.35
N SER A 3 -16.71 2.21 1.13
CA SER A 3 -16.16 2.40 -0.21
C SER A 3 -15.22 1.25 -0.54
N TYR A 4 -15.22 0.83 -1.79
CA TYR A 4 -14.37 -0.24 -2.31
C TYR A 4 -13.66 0.21 -3.57
N ILE A 5 -12.40 -0.18 -3.72
CA ILE A 5 -11.77 -0.17 -5.03
C ILE A 5 -12.08 -1.51 -5.70
N CYS A 6 -12.55 -1.45 -6.93
CA CYS A 6 -12.96 -2.61 -7.71
C CYS A 6 -12.10 -2.71 -8.96
N PHE A 7 -11.53 -3.88 -9.20
CA PHE A 7 -10.75 -4.20 -10.38
C PHE A 7 -11.52 -5.10 -11.32
N HIS A 8 -11.53 -4.75 -12.58
CA HIS A 8 -12.28 -5.40 -13.64
C HIS A 8 -11.35 -5.82 -14.77
N LEU A 9 -11.60 -7.00 -15.34
CA LEU A 9 -10.94 -7.47 -16.54
C LEU A 9 -11.78 -7.16 -17.77
N LYS A 10 -11.18 -6.55 -18.77
CA LYS A 10 -11.83 -6.32 -20.06
C LYS A 10 -11.49 -7.45 -21.01
N ARG A 11 -12.54 -8.12 -21.56
CA ARG A 11 -12.37 -9.16 -22.58
C ARG A 11 -12.06 -8.53 -23.94
N LYS A 12 -11.26 -9.23 -24.73
CA LYS A 12 -10.94 -8.83 -26.10
C LYS A 12 -12.22 -8.73 -26.95
N GLY A 13 -12.37 -7.59 -27.65
CA GLY A 13 -13.47 -7.37 -28.56
C GLY A 13 -14.83 -7.13 -27.92
N VAL A 14 -14.91 -6.97 -26.60
CA VAL A 14 -16.14 -6.76 -25.85
C VAL A 14 -15.96 -5.55 -24.93
N GLU A 15 -16.95 -4.67 -24.89
CA GLU A 15 -16.93 -3.53 -23.95
C GLU A 15 -17.18 -3.94 -22.50
N LYS A 16 -17.66 -5.16 -22.27
CA LYS A 16 -17.95 -5.66 -20.94
C LYS A 16 -16.68 -5.82 -20.12
N LYS A 17 -16.77 -5.37 -18.88
CA LYS A 17 -15.72 -5.50 -17.85
C LYS A 17 -16.24 -6.39 -16.73
N ASP A 18 -15.49 -7.44 -16.41
CA ASP A 18 -15.85 -8.43 -15.38
C ASP A 18 -15.09 -8.13 -14.08
N LEU A 19 -15.82 -7.91 -13.00
CA LEU A 19 -15.25 -7.73 -11.67
C LEU A 19 -14.48 -9.00 -11.25
N PHE A 20 -13.24 -8.84 -10.78
CA PHE A 20 -12.46 -9.98 -10.28
C PHE A 20 -11.82 -9.76 -8.92
N LEU A 21 -11.58 -8.52 -8.53
CA LEU A 21 -11.04 -8.18 -7.20
C LEU A 21 -11.71 -6.92 -6.65
N SER A 22 -11.92 -6.89 -5.34
CA SER A 22 -12.34 -5.67 -4.65
C SER A 22 -11.69 -5.57 -3.26
N TYR A 23 -11.35 -4.36 -2.85
CA TYR A 23 -10.73 -4.10 -1.56
C TYR A 23 -11.43 -2.92 -0.87
N CYS A 24 -11.76 -3.09 0.39
CA CYS A 24 -12.45 -2.04 1.15
C CYS A 24 -11.54 -0.86 1.50
N ARG A 25 -12.16 0.25 1.85
CA ARG A 25 -11.49 1.52 2.19
C ARG A 25 -10.45 1.40 3.31
N SER A 26 -10.62 0.46 4.20
CA SER A 26 -9.68 0.24 5.31
C SER A 26 -8.38 -0.43 4.91
N THR A 27 -8.25 -0.90 3.67
CA THR A 27 -7.05 -1.59 3.19
C THR A 27 -6.01 -0.60 2.66
N LYS A 28 -4.75 -0.95 2.82
CA LYS A 28 -3.65 -0.12 2.30
C LYS A 28 -3.67 -0.04 0.77
N ILE A 29 -4.02 -1.13 0.10
CA ILE A 29 -4.13 -1.12 -1.37
C ILE A 29 -5.19 -0.14 -1.86
N TYR A 30 -6.33 -0.02 -1.19
CA TYR A 30 -7.32 1.00 -1.51
C TYR A 30 -6.70 2.40 -1.49
N GLN A 31 -5.96 2.71 -0.41
CA GLN A 31 -5.33 4.02 -0.26
C GLN A 31 -4.33 4.32 -1.36
N CYS A 32 -3.49 3.35 -1.73
CA CYS A 32 -2.51 3.50 -2.79
C CYS A 32 -3.16 3.87 -4.13
N PHE A 33 -4.23 3.20 -4.50
CA PHE A 33 -4.94 3.48 -5.75
C PHE A 33 -5.79 4.75 -5.69
N HIS A 34 -6.38 5.04 -4.54
CA HIS A 34 -7.10 6.31 -4.34
C HIS A 34 -6.17 7.50 -4.58
N ASP A 35 -4.96 7.46 -4.04
CA ASP A 35 -3.96 8.51 -4.22
C ASP A 35 -3.43 8.60 -5.66
N SER A 36 -3.58 7.53 -6.44
CA SER A 36 -3.25 7.49 -7.86
C SER A 36 -4.34 8.07 -8.78
N GLY A 37 -5.43 8.59 -8.22
CA GLY A 37 -6.47 9.28 -8.99
C GLY A 37 -7.51 8.38 -9.66
N ILE A 38 -7.76 7.18 -9.12
CA ILE A 38 -8.83 6.31 -9.60
C ILE A 38 -10.19 6.99 -9.40
N PRO A 39 -11.05 7.05 -10.44
CA PRO A 39 -12.31 7.77 -10.36
C PRO A 39 -13.35 7.09 -9.49
N PHE A 40 -14.19 7.90 -8.84
CA PHE A 40 -15.42 7.44 -8.22
C PHE A 40 -16.48 7.18 -9.27
N TYR A 41 -17.20 6.07 -9.12
CA TYR A 41 -18.28 5.67 -10.04
C TYR A 41 -19.33 6.74 -10.28
N TYR A 42 -19.69 7.50 -9.22
CA TYR A 42 -20.78 8.49 -9.29
C TYR A 42 -20.36 9.87 -9.82
N SER A 43 -19.09 10.13 -10.00
CA SER A 43 -18.60 11.48 -10.30
C SER A 43 -18.06 11.67 -11.71
N ASN A 44 -18.09 10.64 -12.56
CA ASN A 44 -17.49 10.69 -13.89
C ASN A 44 -18.34 9.93 -14.93
N PRO A 45 -18.57 10.50 -16.13
CA PRO A 45 -19.23 9.79 -17.23
C PRO A 45 -18.45 8.57 -17.73
N GLU A 46 -17.12 8.54 -17.51
CA GLU A 46 -16.31 7.34 -17.70
C GLU A 46 -15.81 6.83 -16.34
N PRO A 47 -16.56 5.93 -15.72
CA PRO A 47 -16.34 5.55 -14.32
C PRO A 47 -15.15 4.61 -14.09
N PHE A 48 -14.34 4.33 -15.09
CA PHE A 48 -13.20 3.42 -15.02
C PHE A 48 -11.90 4.11 -15.44
N ALA A 49 -10.83 3.82 -14.72
CA ALA A 49 -9.47 4.14 -15.15
C ALA A 49 -8.75 2.85 -15.55
N GLU A 50 -7.99 2.90 -16.62
CA GLU A 50 -7.09 1.81 -17.00
C GLU A 50 -5.95 1.70 -15.99
N VAL A 51 -5.71 0.50 -15.49
CA VAL A 51 -4.56 0.20 -14.64
C VAL A 51 -3.37 -0.10 -15.54
N THR A 52 -2.40 0.80 -15.54
CA THR A 52 -1.21 0.71 -16.38
C THR A 52 -0.01 0.20 -15.61
N GLU A 53 0.97 -0.35 -16.31
CA GLU A 53 2.25 -0.77 -15.72
C GLU A 53 2.96 0.40 -15.03
N ASN A 54 2.93 1.59 -15.62
CA ASN A 54 3.52 2.79 -15.02
C ASN A 54 2.86 3.14 -13.67
N MET A 55 1.54 3.08 -13.59
CA MET A 55 0.80 3.29 -12.34
C MET A 55 1.23 2.29 -11.26
N LEU A 56 1.34 1.01 -11.61
CA LEU A 56 1.76 -0.03 -10.67
C LEU A 56 3.20 0.15 -10.22
N ASN A 57 4.10 0.52 -11.13
CA ASN A 57 5.50 0.80 -10.80
C ASN A 57 5.64 2.02 -9.87
N ASP A 58 4.86 3.07 -10.08
CA ASP A 58 4.85 4.24 -9.22
C ASP A 58 4.38 3.88 -7.80
N ILE A 59 3.33 3.08 -7.68
CA ILE A 59 2.85 2.58 -6.40
C ILE A 59 3.91 1.73 -5.70
N LEU A 60 4.59 0.83 -6.43
CA LEU A 60 5.67 0.01 -5.87
C LEU A 60 6.83 0.85 -5.37
N SER A 61 7.19 1.90 -6.09
CA SER A 61 8.24 2.83 -5.67
C SER A 61 7.87 3.56 -4.37
N ASP A 62 6.65 4.05 -4.28
CA ASP A 62 6.14 4.72 -3.07
C ASP A 62 6.09 3.78 -1.88
N ILE A 63 5.63 2.53 -2.07
CA ILE A 63 5.62 1.49 -1.05
C ILE A 63 7.03 1.17 -0.56
N SER A 64 7.98 1.05 -1.47
CA SER A 64 9.38 0.76 -1.13
C SER A 64 9.98 1.86 -0.26
N LEU A 65 9.72 3.13 -0.59
CA LEU A 65 10.18 4.27 0.17
C LEU A 65 9.54 4.34 1.56
N GLU A 66 8.22 4.15 1.65
CA GLU A 66 7.49 4.11 2.91
C GLU A 66 7.98 2.96 3.80
N ARG A 67 8.17 1.78 3.24
CA ARG A 67 8.73 0.62 3.94
C ARG A 67 10.12 0.92 4.50
N GLN A 68 10.99 1.52 3.70
CA GLN A 68 12.33 1.88 4.16
C GLN A 68 12.29 2.83 5.34
N THR A 69 11.39 3.81 5.32
CA THR A 69 11.20 4.75 6.43
C THR A 69 10.80 4.01 7.71
N HIS A 70 9.83 3.08 7.64
CA HIS A 70 9.43 2.28 8.79
C HIS A 70 10.56 1.39 9.30
N GLN A 71 11.32 0.76 8.39
CA GLN A 71 12.43 -0.11 8.77
C GLN A 71 13.57 0.65 9.43
N ASP A 72 13.87 1.86 8.98
CA ASP A 72 14.88 2.72 9.59
C ASP A 72 14.50 3.12 11.03
N VAL A 73 13.23 3.48 11.23
CA VAL A 73 12.72 3.76 12.58
C VAL A 73 12.75 2.50 13.45
N LEU A 74 12.34 1.35 12.92
CA LEU A 74 12.39 0.08 13.65
C LEU A 74 13.80 -0.29 14.12
N LYS A 75 14.82 -0.07 13.31
CA LYS A 75 16.21 -0.31 13.73
C LYS A 75 16.56 0.48 14.99
N THR A 76 16.14 1.74 15.05
CA THR A 76 16.33 2.58 16.23
C THR A 76 15.52 2.06 17.40
N LEU A 77 14.23 1.74 17.20
CA LEU A 77 13.35 1.24 18.25
C LEU A 77 13.86 -0.10 18.84
N TYR A 78 14.35 -1.02 18.02
CA TYR A 78 14.92 -2.28 18.48
C TYR A 78 16.16 -2.07 19.34
N ARG A 79 17.00 -1.12 18.99
CA ARG A 79 18.17 -0.75 19.81
C ARG A 79 17.74 -0.18 21.16
N LEU A 80 16.66 0.58 21.19
CA LEU A 80 16.09 1.17 22.40
C LEU A 80 15.34 0.17 23.28
N SER A 81 15.02 -1.01 22.76
CA SER A 81 14.33 -2.05 23.51
C SER A 81 15.22 -2.72 24.57
N ASP A 82 16.54 -2.55 24.52
CA ASP A 82 17.43 -2.86 25.61
C ASP A 82 17.17 -1.87 26.76
N LYS A 83 16.96 -2.40 27.99
CA LYS A 83 16.60 -1.60 29.18
C LYS A 83 17.58 -0.47 29.48
N SER A 84 18.88 -0.69 29.27
CA SER A 84 19.93 0.29 29.51
C SER A 84 19.85 1.44 28.51
N VAL A 85 19.47 1.15 27.27
CA VAL A 85 19.32 2.13 26.20
C VAL A 85 18.00 2.89 26.37
N VAL A 86 16.90 2.22 26.76
CA VAL A 86 15.60 2.88 27.05
C VAL A 86 15.78 3.95 28.12
N GLN A 87 16.49 3.65 29.20
CA GLN A 87 16.75 4.65 30.24
C GLN A 87 17.52 5.87 29.70
N SER A 88 18.52 5.62 28.85
CA SER A 88 19.29 6.69 28.22
C SER A 88 18.43 7.56 27.28
N VAL A 89 17.48 6.98 26.57
CA VAL A 89 16.56 7.71 25.71
C VAL A 89 15.59 8.56 26.50
N LEU A 90 15.07 8.04 27.61
CA LEU A 90 14.19 8.81 28.51
C LEU A 90 14.89 10.04 29.09
N GLU A 91 16.22 10.01 29.16
CA GLU A 91 17.06 11.13 29.60
C GLU A 91 17.44 12.09 28.47
N LEU A 92 17.17 11.76 27.19
CA LEU A 92 17.42 12.64 26.06
C LEU A 92 16.56 13.90 26.12
N GLU A 93 17.09 14.97 25.54
CA GLU A 93 16.31 16.19 25.33
C GLU A 93 15.07 15.90 24.47
N ASP A 94 13.96 16.53 24.81
CA ASP A 94 12.66 16.31 24.15
C ASP A 94 12.71 16.44 22.63
N GLN A 95 13.50 17.37 22.09
CA GLN A 95 13.67 17.57 20.66
C GLN A 95 14.25 16.34 19.92
N LEU A 96 15.19 15.62 20.55
CA LEU A 96 15.78 14.42 19.97
C LEU A 96 14.82 13.24 20.05
N ARG A 97 14.09 13.12 21.16
CA ARG A 97 13.05 12.11 21.36
C ARG A 97 11.94 12.23 20.32
N ASP A 98 11.37 13.43 20.20
CA ASP A 98 10.24 13.72 19.31
C ASP A 98 10.59 13.52 17.82
N LYS A 99 11.82 13.80 17.45
CA LYS A 99 12.29 13.64 16.08
C LYS A 99 12.22 12.20 15.58
N TRP A 100 12.45 11.22 16.44
CA TRP A 100 12.66 9.83 16.04
C TRP A 100 11.50 8.91 16.37
N ILE A 101 10.86 9.09 17.48
CA ILE A 101 9.94 8.11 18.07
C ILE A 101 8.71 8.72 18.72
N GLY A 102 8.53 10.04 18.63
CA GLY A 102 7.50 10.73 19.39
C GLY A 102 7.81 10.72 20.89
N GLU A 103 6.83 11.05 21.69
CA GLU A 103 6.97 11.03 23.15
C GLU A 103 7.01 9.60 23.66
N ILE A 104 8.17 9.14 24.12
CA ILE A 104 8.31 7.88 24.86
C ILE A 104 8.42 8.19 26.33
N GLU A 105 7.37 7.90 27.06
CA GLU A 105 7.29 8.09 28.51
C GLU A 105 7.65 6.83 29.29
N CYS A 106 7.45 5.66 28.69
CA CYS A 106 7.71 4.38 29.34
C CYS A 106 8.00 3.26 28.33
N THR A 107 8.37 2.08 28.84
CA THR A 107 8.66 0.89 28.01
C THR A 107 7.44 0.42 27.22
N ASP A 108 6.22 0.61 27.73
CA ASP A 108 4.98 0.20 27.04
C ASP A 108 4.76 1.03 25.79
N ASP A 109 5.08 2.33 25.81
CA ASP A 109 5.03 3.21 24.62
C ASP A 109 6.01 2.74 23.54
N LEU A 110 7.20 2.29 23.93
CA LEU A 110 8.19 1.73 23.03
C LEU A 110 7.69 0.45 22.36
N VAL A 111 7.12 -0.47 23.13
CA VAL A 111 6.53 -1.72 22.62
C VAL A 111 5.38 -1.39 21.66
N GLY A 112 4.51 -0.46 22.02
CA GLY A 112 3.42 -0.01 21.16
C GLY A 112 3.91 0.57 19.84
N ALA A 113 4.96 1.40 19.87
CA ALA A 113 5.56 1.98 18.68
C ALA A 113 6.18 0.91 17.76
N ILE A 114 6.87 -0.08 18.33
CA ILE A 114 7.42 -1.21 17.57
C ILE A 114 6.30 -2.01 16.90
N LEU A 115 5.28 -2.41 17.64
CA LEU A 115 4.17 -3.20 17.12
C LEU A 115 3.42 -2.49 16.00
N TRP A 116 3.20 -1.19 16.15
CA TRP A 116 2.55 -0.39 15.10
C TRP A 116 3.38 -0.35 13.81
N ARG A 117 4.69 -0.08 13.92
CA ARG A 117 5.58 -0.03 12.76
C ARG A 117 5.74 -1.38 12.08
N GLU A 118 5.86 -2.47 12.84
CA GLU A 118 5.88 -3.83 12.30
C GLU A 118 4.59 -4.15 11.55
N GLY A 119 3.44 -3.71 12.09
CA GLY A 119 2.14 -3.84 11.44
C GLY A 119 2.10 -3.10 10.10
N GLU A 120 2.61 -1.87 10.03
CA GLU A 120 2.70 -1.08 8.81
C GLU A 120 3.59 -1.76 7.74
N VAL A 121 4.73 -2.29 8.14
CA VAL A 121 5.62 -3.03 7.22
C VAL A 121 4.90 -4.27 6.66
N ARG A 122 4.20 -5.03 7.48
CA ARG A 122 3.42 -6.19 7.01
C ARG A 122 2.33 -5.81 6.02
N GLU A 123 1.62 -4.69 6.24
CA GLU A 123 0.62 -4.20 5.30
C GLU A 123 1.25 -3.78 3.96
N LEU A 124 2.40 -3.14 3.99
CA LEU A 124 3.14 -2.78 2.78
C LEU A 124 3.63 -4.02 2.02
N ASP A 125 4.12 -5.04 2.71
CA ASP A 125 4.50 -6.33 2.09
C ASP A 125 3.30 -7.00 1.42
N ARG A 126 2.14 -6.93 2.05
CA ARG A 126 0.89 -7.47 1.48
C ARG A 126 0.49 -6.72 0.21
N VAL A 127 0.54 -5.40 0.22
CA VAL A 127 0.24 -4.58 -0.96
C VAL A 127 1.22 -4.86 -2.09
N GLU A 128 2.50 -5.02 -1.80
CA GLU A 128 3.50 -5.38 -2.80
C GLU A 128 3.13 -6.67 -3.54
N VAL A 129 2.75 -7.70 -2.81
CA VAL A 129 2.29 -8.97 -3.41
C VAL A 129 1.06 -8.76 -4.30
N GLN A 130 0.11 -7.95 -3.84
CA GLN A 130 -1.10 -7.64 -4.60
C GLN A 130 -0.80 -6.87 -5.89
N ILE A 131 0.11 -5.88 -5.84
CA ILE A 131 0.55 -5.11 -7.01
C ILE A 131 1.34 -5.98 -7.99
N GLU A 132 2.24 -6.82 -7.51
CA GLU A 132 2.99 -7.75 -8.36
C GLU A 132 2.05 -8.74 -9.08
N PHE A 133 1.00 -9.18 -8.43
CA PHE A 133 -0.03 -10.00 -9.06
C PHE A 133 -0.71 -9.28 -10.23
N LEU A 134 -1.08 -8.01 -10.06
CA LEU A 134 -1.66 -7.19 -11.14
C LEU A 134 -0.67 -6.97 -12.29
N LYS A 135 0.61 -6.76 -11.97
CA LYS A 135 1.68 -6.65 -12.98
C LYS A 135 1.84 -7.92 -13.79
N ASP A 136 1.87 -9.07 -13.12
CA ASP A 136 1.98 -10.37 -13.78
C ASP A 136 0.80 -10.61 -14.73
N MET A 137 -0.40 -10.21 -14.34
CA MET A 137 -1.57 -10.29 -15.22
C MET A 137 -1.43 -9.38 -16.45
N LEU A 138 -0.95 -8.15 -16.28
CA LEU A 138 -0.70 -7.25 -17.42
C LEU A 138 0.38 -7.80 -18.35
N ASP A 139 1.43 -8.40 -17.80
CA ASP A 139 2.49 -9.05 -18.58
C ASP A 139 1.95 -10.23 -19.40
N GLU A 140 1.10 -11.06 -18.83
CA GLU A 140 0.44 -12.15 -19.58
C GLU A 140 -0.40 -11.60 -20.73
N MET A 141 -1.15 -10.54 -20.52
CA MET A 141 -1.95 -9.90 -21.58
C MET A 141 -1.08 -9.34 -22.69
N LYS A 142 0.13 -8.90 -22.38
CA LYS A 142 1.07 -8.31 -23.33
C LYS A 142 1.86 -9.35 -24.12
N TYR A 143 2.35 -10.40 -23.46
CA TYR A 143 3.24 -11.41 -24.05
C TYR A 143 2.49 -12.59 -24.64
N ASP A 144 1.31 -12.93 -24.14
CA ASP A 144 0.48 -14.03 -24.60
C ASP A 144 -0.81 -13.53 -25.27
N LYS A 145 -0.65 -12.60 -26.19
CA LYS A 145 -1.77 -11.91 -26.86
C LYS A 145 -2.76 -12.84 -27.53
N ASP A 146 -2.30 -13.97 -28.06
CA ASP A 146 -3.15 -14.88 -28.85
C ASP A 146 -3.98 -15.80 -27.95
N ASP A 147 -3.47 -16.18 -26.79
CA ASP A 147 -4.11 -17.13 -25.87
C ASP A 147 -4.82 -16.45 -24.69
N CYS A 148 -4.41 -15.24 -24.30
CA CYS A 148 -5.07 -14.49 -23.23
C CYS A 148 -6.39 -13.90 -23.71
N PRO A 149 -7.53 -14.21 -23.05
CA PRO A 149 -8.85 -13.69 -23.45
C PRO A 149 -9.09 -12.23 -23.03
N PHE A 150 -8.18 -11.65 -22.24
CA PHE A 150 -8.31 -10.29 -21.70
C PHE A 150 -7.30 -9.34 -22.32
N GLU A 151 -7.65 -8.06 -22.39
CA GLU A 151 -6.81 -7.02 -22.99
C GLU A 151 -6.50 -5.84 -22.04
N GLY A 152 -7.03 -5.83 -20.81
CA GLY A 152 -6.73 -4.77 -19.86
C GLY A 152 -7.37 -4.97 -18.50
N ILE A 153 -6.84 -4.24 -17.52
CA ILE A 153 -7.37 -4.12 -16.16
C ILE A 153 -7.89 -2.70 -15.99
N TYR A 154 -9.08 -2.57 -15.45
CA TYR A 154 -9.74 -1.29 -15.20
C TYR A 154 -10.18 -1.21 -13.74
N ALA A 155 -10.08 -0.03 -13.14
CA ALA A 155 -10.44 0.17 -11.75
C ALA A 155 -11.39 1.35 -11.57
N ASN A 156 -12.25 1.23 -10.56
CA ASN A 156 -13.07 2.33 -10.08
C ASN A 156 -13.26 2.23 -8.56
N ILE A 157 -13.72 3.31 -7.97
CA ILE A 157 -14.12 3.34 -6.55
C ILE A 157 -15.64 3.41 -6.48
N VAL A 158 -16.18 2.49 -5.73
CA VAL A 158 -17.64 2.34 -5.54
C VAL A 158 -18.03 2.67 -4.11
#